data_83de18b838fb2ee7efbdf3e02eda5947
#
_entry.id   83de18b838fb2ee7efbdf3e02eda5947
#
_cell.length_a   1.000
_cell.length_b   1.000
_cell.length_c   1.000
_cell.angle_alpha   90.00
_cell.angle_beta   90.00
_cell.angle_gamma   90.00
#
_symmetry.space_group_name_H-M   'P 1'
#
loop_
_entity.id
_entity.type
_entity.pdbx_description
1 polymer ?
#
loop_
_entity_poly.entity_id
_entity_poly.type
_entity_poly.pdbx_seq_one_letter_code
_entity_poly.pdbx_strand_id
1 'polypeptide(L)'
;MRAIRFHALTVLVSASLVAGCTAVGPEYRAPALPAHVGETPTGFKEGRSPAYSPAPLPAHWWQLYADPQLDELVEEALKVNTDLRVAAANLERMRAVVNEARARAGVETSLDGGASVGETSNLGIGSPAGTHATLDAGIGISYELDVVGRIRRTIEAAQADADAQAAAYDLARITVAANVVGAYSDACAAGARIAVATRSVDLQRQSLALTERGMRAGLYTPLDATRSRALLAQLEAAVPPLESSRKAALYSLAVLLGRAPGDYPAQLDECTVIPTVRQSLPIGDGAALIRRRPDIREAERALAAATARVGIATADLYPSVSLGGSLGTTSRSVEGLV
;
A
#
# COMPACT_ATOMS: atom_id res chain seq x y z
N MET A 1 -29.61 62.13 -3.26
CA MET A 1 -29.83 60.97 -4.16
C MET A 1 -28.56 60.37 -4.76
N ARG A 2 -27.48 61.11 -5.04
CA ARG A 2 -26.23 60.57 -5.59
C ARG A 2 -25.39 59.71 -4.61
N ALA A 3 -25.36 60.07 -3.33
CA ALA A 3 -24.61 59.33 -2.30
C ALA A 3 -25.16 57.91 -2.04
N ILE A 4 -26.49 57.73 -2.05
CA ILE A 4 -27.12 56.42 -1.82
C ILE A 4 -26.83 55.44 -2.97
N ARG A 5 -26.73 55.94 -4.20
CA ARG A 5 -26.39 55.11 -5.35
C ARG A 5 -24.91 54.62 -5.33
N PHE A 6 -24.00 55.42 -4.76
CA PHE A 6 -22.60 55.02 -4.61
C PHE A 6 -22.45 53.91 -3.55
N HIS A 7 -23.12 54.02 -2.41
CA HIS A 7 -23.08 52.98 -1.36
C HIS A 7 -23.74 51.65 -1.80
N ALA A 8 -24.85 51.75 -2.55
CA ALA A 8 -25.51 50.57 -3.10
C ALA A 8 -24.61 49.83 -4.14
N LEU A 9 -23.88 50.56 -4.96
CA LEU A 9 -22.94 49.99 -5.94
C LEU A 9 -21.74 49.35 -5.26
N THR A 10 -21.22 49.95 -4.18
CA THR A 10 -20.08 49.41 -3.41
C THR A 10 -20.50 48.13 -2.65
N VAL A 11 -21.69 48.08 -2.08
CA VAL A 11 -22.23 46.90 -1.43
C VAL A 11 -22.52 45.77 -2.42
N LEU A 12 -23.00 46.10 -3.64
CA LEU A 12 -23.25 45.09 -4.67
C LEU A 12 -21.94 44.50 -5.22
N VAL A 13 -20.89 45.31 -5.40
CA VAL A 13 -19.56 44.87 -5.83
C VAL A 13 -18.90 44.04 -4.72
N SER A 14 -19.03 44.43 -3.43
CA SER A 14 -18.51 43.66 -2.31
C SER A 14 -19.23 42.32 -2.15
N ALA A 15 -20.56 42.27 -2.37
CA ALA A 15 -21.33 41.05 -2.32
C ALA A 15 -20.99 40.07 -3.47
N SER A 16 -20.71 40.61 -4.66
CA SER A 16 -20.29 39.81 -5.83
C SER A 16 -18.90 39.22 -5.65
N LEU A 17 -17.99 39.88 -4.94
CA LEU A 17 -16.65 39.37 -4.62
C LEU A 17 -16.67 38.22 -3.60
N VAL A 18 -17.63 38.20 -2.69
CA VAL A 18 -17.77 37.10 -1.69
C VAL A 18 -18.44 35.87 -2.30
N ALA A 19 -19.32 36.00 -3.30
CA ALA A 19 -19.97 34.89 -3.97
C ALA A 19 -19.03 34.13 -4.96
N GLY A 20 -17.86 34.68 -5.29
CA GLY A 20 -16.93 34.13 -6.30
C GLY A 20 -15.90 33.11 -5.79
N CYS A 21 -15.83 32.84 -4.48
CA CYS A 21 -14.81 31.96 -3.91
C CYS A 21 -15.13 30.44 -4.02
N THR A 22 -15.71 29.97 -5.12
CA THR A 22 -15.86 28.55 -5.39
C THR A 22 -14.61 28.00 -6.07
N ALA A 23 -14.12 26.84 -5.62
CA ALA A 23 -13.02 26.17 -6.29
C ALA A 23 -13.42 25.77 -7.72
N VAL A 24 -12.59 26.13 -8.71
CA VAL A 24 -12.84 25.77 -10.10
C VAL A 24 -12.54 24.29 -10.37
N GLY A 25 -13.03 23.82 -11.52
CA GLY A 25 -12.83 22.43 -11.96
C GLY A 25 -13.90 21.47 -11.43
N PRO A 26 -13.80 20.20 -11.82
CA PRO A 26 -14.78 19.19 -11.45
C PRO A 26 -14.67 18.81 -9.97
N GLU A 27 -15.81 18.50 -9.35
CA GLU A 27 -15.87 17.90 -8.04
C GLU A 27 -15.90 16.37 -8.16
N TYR A 28 -15.05 15.71 -7.39
CA TYR A 28 -15.08 14.25 -7.33
C TYR A 28 -16.39 13.75 -6.73
N ARG A 29 -16.98 12.77 -7.41
CA ARG A 29 -18.13 12.01 -6.89
C ARG A 29 -17.80 10.53 -7.02
N ALA A 30 -17.96 9.79 -5.91
CA ALA A 30 -17.74 8.34 -5.93
C ALA A 30 -18.68 7.68 -6.96
N PRO A 31 -18.16 6.80 -7.84
CA PRO A 31 -18.98 6.05 -8.78
C PRO A 31 -20.05 5.24 -8.05
N ALA A 32 -21.25 5.22 -8.60
CA ALA A 32 -22.29 4.34 -8.11
C ALA A 32 -21.90 2.88 -8.37
N LEU A 33 -22.25 1.99 -7.42
CA LEU A 33 -22.06 0.56 -7.66
C LEU A 33 -22.89 0.12 -8.87
N PRO A 34 -22.38 -0.82 -9.70
CA PRO A 34 -23.14 -1.37 -10.81
C PRO A 34 -24.48 -1.94 -10.31
N ALA A 35 -25.57 -1.66 -11.03
CA ALA A 35 -26.94 -2.01 -10.61
C ALA A 35 -27.11 -3.50 -10.25
N HIS A 36 -26.42 -4.38 -10.99
CA HIS A 36 -26.50 -5.84 -10.78
C HIS A 36 -25.80 -6.33 -9.50
N VAL A 37 -25.00 -5.52 -8.83
CA VAL A 37 -24.29 -5.93 -7.61
C VAL A 37 -25.21 -6.03 -6.38
N GLY A 38 -26.36 -5.36 -6.41
CA GLY A 38 -27.35 -5.38 -5.32
C GLY A 38 -28.58 -6.27 -5.57
N GLU A 39 -28.68 -6.93 -6.74
CA GLU A 39 -29.90 -7.62 -7.16
C GLU A 39 -30.13 -9.01 -6.51
N THR A 40 -29.10 -9.61 -5.93
CA THR A 40 -29.22 -10.89 -5.21
C THR A 40 -29.13 -10.66 -3.69
N PRO A 41 -29.97 -11.35 -2.88
CA PRO A 41 -29.95 -11.17 -1.42
C PRO A 41 -28.61 -11.44 -0.73
N THR A 42 -27.74 -12.21 -1.38
CA THR A 42 -26.38 -12.53 -0.88
C THR A 42 -25.27 -11.91 -1.74
N GLY A 43 -25.60 -11.30 -2.90
CA GLY A 43 -24.60 -10.73 -3.82
C GLY A 43 -23.64 -11.73 -4.47
N PHE A 44 -23.68 -13.01 -4.08
CA PHE A 44 -22.78 -14.06 -4.60
C PHE A 44 -23.59 -15.16 -5.29
N LYS A 45 -23.09 -15.61 -6.45
CA LYS A 45 -23.72 -16.66 -7.26
C LYS A 45 -23.91 -17.97 -6.49
N GLU A 46 -22.91 -18.37 -5.73
CA GLU A 46 -22.88 -19.60 -4.91
C GLU A 46 -23.22 -19.37 -3.43
N GLY A 47 -23.61 -18.15 -3.05
CA GLY A 47 -23.79 -17.75 -1.65
C GLY A 47 -24.94 -18.43 -0.89
N ARG A 48 -25.75 -19.28 -1.59
CA ARG A 48 -26.82 -20.09 -0.99
C ARG A 48 -26.36 -21.45 -0.45
N SER A 49 -25.10 -21.82 -0.70
CA SER A 49 -24.56 -23.08 -0.16
C SER A 49 -24.50 -23.05 1.36
N PRO A 50 -24.81 -24.16 2.07
CA PRO A 50 -24.65 -24.27 3.53
C PRO A 50 -23.20 -24.05 4.02
N ALA A 51 -22.23 -24.15 3.12
CA ALA A 51 -20.82 -23.84 3.42
C ALA A 51 -20.57 -22.36 3.69
N TYR A 52 -21.53 -21.48 3.35
CA TYR A 52 -21.39 -20.03 3.48
C TYR A 52 -22.40 -19.44 4.45
N SER A 53 -22.01 -18.34 5.11
CA SER A 53 -22.84 -17.56 6.01
C SER A 53 -22.92 -16.10 5.52
N PRO A 54 -24.07 -15.41 5.64
CA PRO A 54 -24.20 -14.00 5.31
C PRO A 54 -23.52 -13.08 6.32
N ALA A 55 -22.93 -13.62 7.38
CA ALA A 55 -22.20 -12.84 8.36
C ALA A 55 -21.01 -12.11 7.70
N PRO A 56 -20.64 -10.90 8.16
CA PRO A 56 -19.48 -10.19 7.63
C PRO A 56 -18.18 -10.93 7.95
N LEU A 57 -17.25 -10.96 7.02
CA LEU A 57 -15.93 -11.53 7.23
C LEU A 57 -15.21 -10.77 8.36
N PRO A 58 -14.70 -11.48 9.40
CA PRO A 58 -13.99 -10.84 10.51
C PRO A 58 -12.69 -10.18 10.05
N ALA A 59 -12.23 -9.19 10.80
CA ALA A 59 -10.96 -8.51 10.51
C ALA A 59 -9.76 -9.46 10.62
N HIS A 60 -9.80 -10.40 11.56
CA HIS A 60 -8.79 -11.45 11.76
C HIS A 60 -9.30 -12.79 11.17
N TRP A 61 -9.54 -12.80 9.87
CA TRP A 61 -10.15 -13.92 9.15
C TRP A 61 -9.38 -15.25 9.29
N TRP A 62 -8.06 -15.21 9.53
CA TRP A 62 -7.24 -16.42 9.73
C TRP A 62 -7.60 -17.18 11.00
N GLN A 63 -8.22 -16.54 12.00
CA GLN A 63 -8.72 -17.20 13.20
C GLN A 63 -9.87 -18.18 12.91
N LEU A 64 -10.46 -18.14 11.71
CA LEU A 64 -11.44 -19.13 11.26
C LEU A 64 -10.87 -20.55 11.15
N TYR A 65 -9.54 -20.68 11.03
CA TYR A 65 -8.85 -21.97 11.03
C TYR A 65 -8.76 -22.59 12.43
N ALA A 66 -8.99 -21.82 13.49
CA ALA A 66 -8.90 -22.25 14.88
C ALA A 66 -7.56 -22.96 15.21
N ASP A 67 -6.47 -22.41 14.70
CA ASP A 67 -5.10 -22.90 14.88
C ASP A 67 -4.27 -21.82 15.59
N PRO A 68 -3.98 -21.99 16.90
CA PRO A 68 -3.24 -20.99 17.68
C PRO A 68 -1.83 -20.73 17.14
N GLN A 69 -1.15 -21.74 16.58
CA GLN A 69 0.18 -21.57 16.01
C GLN A 69 0.13 -20.69 14.76
N LEU A 70 -0.88 -20.89 13.91
CA LEU A 70 -1.11 -20.04 12.75
C LEU A 70 -1.42 -18.61 13.17
N ASP A 71 -2.25 -18.42 14.22
CA ASP A 71 -2.60 -17.10 14.73
C ASP A 71 -1.34 -16.33 15.18
N GLU A 72 -0.47 -16.96 15.96
CA GLU A 72 0.80 -16.37 16.42
C GLU A 72 1.71 -15.99 15.25
N LEU A 73 1.85 -16.85 14.25
CA LEU A 73 2.68 -16.58 13.07
C LEU A 73 2.16 -15.39 12.24
N VAL A 74 0.85 -15.29 12.05
CA VAL A 74 0.26 -14.15 11.33
C VAL A 74 0.44 -12.86 12.13
N GLU A 75 0.22 -12.88 13.43
CA GLU A 75 0.41 -11.70 14.28
C GLU A 75 1.88 -11.25 14.33
N GLU A 76 2.81 -12.19 14.38
CA GLU A 76 4.24 -11.88 14.30
C GLU A 76 4.58 -11.24 12.94
N ALA A 77 4.17 -11.87 11.84
CA ALA A 77 4.41 -11.33 10.51
C ALA A 77 3.87 -9.90 10.35
N LEU A 78 2.64 -9.66 10.82
CA LEU A 78 2.04 -8.32 10.76
C LEU A 78 2.81 -7.25 11.56
N LYS A 79 3.65 -7.64 12.52
CA LYS A 79 4.50 -6.73 13.31
C LYS A 79 5.86 -6.47 12.68
N VAL A 80 6.47 -7.50 12.07
CA VAL A 80 7.89 -7.45 11.68
C VAL A 80 8.15 -7.51 10.17
N ASN A 81 7.14 -7.84 9.37
CA ASN A 81 7.30 -8.02 7.92
C ASN A 81 7.86 -6.76 7.24
N THR A 82 8.85 -6.95 6.37
CA THR A 82 9.57 -5.85 5.70
C THR A 82 8.70 -5.10 4.70
N ASP A 83 7.84 -5.80 3.96
CA ASP A 83 6.98 -5.18 2.96
C ASP A 83 5.93 -4.29 3.64
N LEU A 84 5.42 -4.70 4.82
CA LEU A 84 4.55 -3.85 5.64
C LEU A 84 5.27 -2.61 6.16
N ARG A 85 6.54 -2.74 6.54
CA ARG A 85 7.34 -1.58 6.97
C ARG A 85 7.55 -0.60 5.83
N VAL A 86 7.79 -1.09 4.61
CA VAL A 86 7.88 -0.27 3.40
C VAL A 86 6.54 0.42 3.12
N ALA A 87 5.43 -0.31 3.17
CA ALA A 87 4.10 0.26 2.96
C ALA A 87 3.75 1.33 4.01
N ALA A 88 4.10 1.10 5.29
CA ALA A 88 3.92 2.08 6.37
C ALA A 88 4.76 3.34 6.15
N ALA A 89 6.03 3.20 5.77
CA ALA A 89 6.91 4.33 5.48
C ALA A 89 6.41 5.16 4.28
N ASN A 90 5.86 4.50 3.25
CA ASN A 90 5.23 5.18 2.11
C ASN A 90 3.99 5.97 2.54
N LEU A 91 3.16 5.42 3.43
CA LEU A 91 2.01 6.12 3.99
C LEU A 91 2.44 7.37 4.79
N GLU A 92 3.46 7.25 5.65
CA GLU A 92 3.99 8.39 6.40
C GLU A 92 4.57 9.47 5.46
N ARG A 93 5.27 9.07 4.39
CA ARG A 93 5.74 9.99 3.35
C ARG A 93 4.58 10.76 2.71
N MET A 94 3.46 10.09 2.38
CA MET A 94 2.30 10.77 1.79
C MET A 94 1.60 11.69 2.78
N ARG A 95 1.56 11.34 4.06
CA ARG A 95 1.07 12.24 5.12
C ARG A 95 1.93 13.50 5.26
N ALA A 96 3.25 13.36 5.11
CA ALA A 96 4.16 14.51 5.08
C ALA A 96 3.88 15.42 3.87
N VAL A 97 3.58 14.86 2.69
CA VAL A 97 3.17 15.63 1.49
C VAL A 97 1.86 16.40 1.73
N VAL A 98 0.90 15.79 2.43
CA VAL A 98 -0.33 16.52 2.85
C VAL A 98 0.00 17.70 3.74
N ASN A 99 0.89 17.52 4.71
CA ASN A 99 1.31 18.59 5.61
C ASN A 99 2.05 19.70 4.85
N GLU A 100 2.91 19.35 3.89
CA GLU A 100 3.55 20.31 2.99
C GLU A 100 2.52 21.11 2.18
N ALA A 101 1.53 20.43 1.56
CA ALA A 101 0.46 21.10 0.83
C ALA A 101 -0.35 22.06 1.71
N ARG A 102 -0.61 21.68 2.95
CA ARG A 102 -1.29 22.54 3.93
C ARG A 102 -0.41 23.73 4.37
N ALA A 103 0.90 23.50 4.55
CA ALA A 103 1.83 24.57 4.93
C ALA A 103 1.90 25.65 3.86
N ARG A 104 1.88 25.27 2.58
CA ARG A 104 1.85 26.23 1.44
C ARG A 104 0.57 27.06 1.38
N ALA A 105 -0.49 26.66 2.05
CA ALA A 105 -1.70 27.48 2.22
C ALA A 105 -1.54 28.60 3.25
N GLY A 106 -0.46 28.58 4.02
CA GLY A 106 -0.15 29.57 5.06
C GLY A 106 0.70 30.71 4.57
N VAL A 107 1.14 31.52 5.53
CA VAL A 107 2.12 32.59 5.27
C VAL A 107 3.51 31.96 5.12
N GLU A 108 4.15 32.23 3.98
CA GLU A 108 5.53 31.85 3.73
C GLU A 108 6.47 32.96 4.22
N THR A 109 7.51 32.56 4.94
CA THR A 109 8.56 33.47 5.41
C THR A 109 9.88 33.04 4.82
N SER A 110 10.63 34.01 4.26
CA SER A 110 11.99 33.80 3.76
C SER A 110 12.99 34.65 4.54
N LEU A 111 14.19 34.11 4.71
CA LEU A 111 15.35 34.83 5.19
C LEU A 111 16.41 34.70 4.10
N ASP A 112 16.75 35.81 3.53
CA ASP A 112 17.67 35.89 2.39
C ASP A 112 18.97 36.56 2.85
N GLY A 113 20.10 36.00 2.46
CA GLY A 113 21.42 36.59 2.66
C GLY A 113 22.31 36.31 1.47
N GLY A 114 22.93 37.34 0.95
CA GLY A 114 23.76 37.22 -0.23
C GLY A 114 25.06 38.04 -0.09
N ALA A 115 26.10 37.57 -0.77
CA ALA A 115 27.31 38.30 -1.04
C ALA A 115 27.62 38.22 -2.53
N SER A 116 27.75 39.35 -3.16
CA SER A 116 28.09 39.42 -4.58
C SER A 116 29.22 40.39 -4.84
N VAL A 117 30.08 40.06 -5.82
CA VAL A 117 31.09 40.97 -6.33
C VAL A 117 30.77 41.19 -7.81
N GLY A 118 30.56 42.44 -8.16
CA GLY A 118 30.18 42.80 -9.51
C GLY A 118 30.85 44.08 -9.97
N GLU A 119 31.00 44.24 -11.27
CA GLU A 119 31.46 45.47 -11.93
C GLU A 119 30.26 46.20 -12.52
N THR A 120 29.99 47.39 -12.06
CA THR A 120 28.96 48.26 -12.68
C THR A 120 29.52 48.90 -13.92
N SER A 121 28.97 48.54 -15.09
CA SER A 121 29.31 49.25 -16.35
C SER A 121 28.54 50.55 -16.44
N ASN A 122 29.21 51.62 -16.96
CA ASN A 122 28.69 52.95 -17.10
C ASN A 122 27.72 53.06 -18.33
N LEU A 123 26.57 52.42 -18.26
CA LEU A 123 25.51 52.59 -19.28
C LEU A 123 24.47 53.63 -18.86
N GLY A 124 24.93 54.76 -18.28
CA GLY A 124 24.10 55.92 -18.04
C GLY A 124 23.83 56.25 -16.57
N ILE A 125 24.19 57.49 -16.25
CA ILE A 125 23.80 58.29 -15.10
C ILE A 125 24.46 57.94 -13.76
N GLY A 126 25.67 58.45 -13.53
CA GLY A 126 26.03 58.99 -12.24
C GLY A 126 26.80 58.10 -11.26
N SER A 127 27.19 56.90 -11.59
CA SER A 127 28.06 56.12 -10.74
C SER A 127 29.38 55.76 -11.41
N PRO A 128 30.53 55.95 -10.76
CA PRO A 128 31.81 55.56 -11.34
C PRO A 128 31.86 54.03 -11.56
N ALA A 129 32.36 53.64 -12.75
CA ALA A 129 32.65 52.25 -13.04
C ALA A 129 33.65 51.70 -12.00
N GLY A 130 33.38 50.52 -11.46
CA GLY A 130 34.29 49.86 -10.51
C GLY A 130 33.75 48.57 -9.98
N THR A 131 34.63 47.70 -9.51
CA THR A 131 34.29 46.47 -8.83
C THR A 131 33.79 46.78 -7.43
N HIS A 132 32.58 46.38 -7.11
CA HIS A 132 31.98 46.54 -5.78
C HIS A 132 31.61 45.19 -5.19
N ALA A 133 31.94 45.01 -3.93
CA ALA A 133 31.33 43.97 -3.12
C ALA A 133 30.00 44.49 -2.56
N THR A 134 28.95 43.73 -2.67
CA THR A 134 27.65 43.98 -2.06
C THR A 134 27.26 42.83 -1.18
N LEU A 135 26.83 43.13 0.04
CA LEU A 135 26.27 42.26 1.01
C LEU A 135 24.80 42.63 1.18
N ASP A 136 23.93 41.65 1.11
CA ASP A 136 22.49 41.86 1.31
C ASP A 136 21.98 40.88 2.38
N ALA A 137 21.06 41.37 3.18
CA ALA A 137 20.33 40.59 4.16
C ALA A 137 18.88 41.07 4.19
N GLY A 138 17.94 40.14 4.14
CA GLY A 138 16.53 40.46 4.09
C GLY A 138 15.64 39.42 4.71
N ILE A 139 14.48 39.85 5.17
CA ILE A 139 13.37 39.02 5.54
C ILE A 139 12.18 39.32 4.66
N GLY A 140 11.55 38.27 4.10
CA GLY A 140 10.37 38.36 3.31
C GLY A 140 9.21 37.61 3.93
N ILE A 141 8.00 38.08 3.68
CA ILE A 141 6.76 37.36 3.97
C ILE A 141 5.92 37.38 2.70
N SER A 142 5.28 36.24 2.39
CA SER A 142 4.32 36.15 1.29
C SER A 142 3.13 35.29 1.67
N TYR A 143 1.97 35.61 1.10
CA TYR A 143 0.74 34.87 1.28
C TYR A 143 -0.01 34.81 -0.06
N GLU A 144 -0.31 33.60 -0.54
CA GLU A 144 -1.10 33.44 -1.75
C GLU A 144 -2.60 33.34 -1.40
N LEU A 145 -3.40 34.21 -2.03
CA LEU A 145 -4.85 34.23 -1.89
C LEU A 145 -5.47 33.16 -2.79
N ASP A 146 -6.14 32.18 -2.19
CA ASP A 146 -6.80 31.08 -2.93
C ASP A 146 -8.14 31.51 -3.53
N VAL A 147 -8.09 32.43 -4.49
CA VAL A 147 -9.27 33.05 -5.13
C VAL A 147 -10.08 32.03 -5.92
N VAL A 148 -9.39 31.17 -6.69
CA VAL A 148 -9.99 30.18 -7.59
C VAL A 148 -9.93 28.76 -7.09
N GLY A 149 -9.40 28.54 -5.88
CA GLY A 149 -9.36 27.22 -5.24
C GLY A 149 -8.17 26.34 -5.62
N ARG A 150 -7.12 26.90 -6.24
CA ARG A 150 -5.91 26.15 -6.61
C ARG A 150 -5.26 25.45 -5.39
N ILE A 151 -5.11 26.19 -4.29
CA ILE A 151 -4.51 25.67 -3.06
C ILE A 151 -5.41 24.60 -2.46
N ARG A 152 -6.73 24.83 -2.38
CA ARG A 152 -7.69 23.85 -1.91
C ARG A 152 -7.66 22.56 -2.72
N ARG A 153 -7.62 22.66 -4.07
CA ARG A 153 -7.50 21.47 -4.95
C ARG A 153 -6.16 20.77 -4.78
N THR A 154 -5.06 21.48 -4.49
CA THR A 154 -3.77 20.88 -4.19
C THR A 154 -3.81 20.05 -2.91
N ILE A 155 -4.42 20.58 -1.84
CA ILE A 155 -4.61 19.86 -0.58
C ILE A 155 -5.53 18.66 -0.78
N GLU A 156 -6.62 18.82 -1.55
CA GLU A 156 -7.55 17.72 -1.87
C GLU A 156 -6.85 16.59 -2.63
N ALA A 157 -6.01 16.91 -3.62
CA ALA A 157 -5.24 15.92 -4.36
C ALA A 157 -4.26 15.19 -3.45
N ALA A 158 -3.49 15.91 -2.63
CA ALA A 158 -2.55 15.33 -1.69
C ALA A 158 -3.25 14.42 -0.65
N GLN A 159 -4.41 14.85 -0.13
CA GLN A 159 -5.20 14.05 0.81
C GLN A 159 -5.72 12.78 0.15
N ALA A 160 -6.23 12.84 -1.07
CA ALA A 160 -6.71 11.68 -1.80
C ALA A 160 -5.57 10.69 -2.13
N ASP A 161 -4.37 11.18 -2.46
CA ASP A 161 -3.17 10.35 -2.63
C ASP A 161 -2.77 9.66 -1.32
N ALA A 162 -2.84 10.35 -0.19
CA ALA A 162 -2.55 9.75 1.12
C ALA A 162 -3.61 8.69 1.49
N ASP A 163 -4.88 8.92 1.18
CA ASP A 163 -5.96 7.96 1.39
C ASP A 163 -5.80 6.73 0.48
N ALA A 164 -5.34 6.91 -0.77
CA ALA A 164 -4.99 5.80 -1.67
C ALA A 164 -3.84 4.96 -1.08
N GLN A 165 -2.79 5.61 -0.57
CA GLN A 165 -1.67 4.92 0.07
C GLN A 165 -2.08 4.21 1.37
N ALA A 166 -3.06 4.74 2.12
CA ALA A 166 -3.62 4.05 3.28
C ALA A 166 -4.36 2.76 2.85
N ALA A 167 -5.09 2.81 1.75
CA ALA A 167 -5.73 1.61 1.20
C ALA A 167 -4.69 0.59 0.68
N ALA A 168 -3.60 1.04 0.04
CA ALA A 168 -2.49 0.18 -0.35
C ALA A 168 -1.81 -0.50 0.85
N TYR A 169 -1.65 0.20 1.97
CA TYR A 169 -1.18 -0.37 3.23
C TYR A 169 -2.12 -1.46 3.76
N ASP A 170 -3.44 -1.22 3.74
CA ASP A 170 -4.44 -2.22 4.12
C ASP A 170 -4.37 -3.46 3.22
N LEU A 171 -4.15 -3.28 1.90
CA LEU A 171 -3.94 -4.37 0.94
C LEU A 171 -2.70 -5.18 1.29
N ALA A 172 -1.58 -4.52 1.58
CA ALA A 172 -0.34 -5.19 1.97
C ALA A 172 -0.52 -6.04 3.23
N ARG A 173 -1.28 -5.55 4.24
CA ARG A 173 -1.61 -6.31 5.45
C ARG A 173 -2.37 -7.61 5.14
N ILE A 174 -3.39 -7.52 4.28
CA ILE A 174 -4.17 -8.69 3.87
C ILE A 174 -3.29 -9.67 3.09
N THR A 175 -2.44 -9.17 2.20
CA THR A 175 -1.54 -9.98 1.38
C THR A 175 -0.51 -10.72 2.24
N VAL A 176 0.11 -10.04 3.21
CA VAL A 176 1.06 -10.68 4.13
C VAL A 176 0.36 -11.77 4.95
N ALA A 177 -0.81 -11.49 5.53
CA ALA A 177 -1.56 -12.50 6.28
C ALA A 177 -1.91 -13.71 5.40
N ALA A 178 -2.38 -13.48 4.16
CA ALA A 178 -2.70 -14.55 3.21
C ALA A 178 -1.47 -15.39 2.82
N ASN A 179 -0.33 -14.73 2.62
CA ASN A 179 0.92 -15.43 2.28
C ASN A 179 1.43 -16.29 3.46
N VAL A 180 1.29 -15.82 4.71
CA VAL A 180 1.62 -16.62 5.91
C VAL A 180 0.73 -17.85 6.01
N VAL A 181 -0.59 -17.68 5.87
CA VAL A 181 -1.56 -18.79 5.88
C VAL A 181 -1.24 -19.79 4.75
N GLY A 182 -0.92 -19.28 3.55
CA GLY A 182 -0.53 -20.11 2.41
C GLY A 182 0.74 -20.91 2.68
N ALA A 183 1.83 -20.26 3.09
CA ALA A 183 3.10 -20.92 3.36
C ALA A 183 3.01 -21.95 4.49
N TYR A 184 2.28 -21.62 5.56
CA TYR A 184 2.00 -22.54 6.64
C TYR A 184 1.23 -23.79 6.15
N SER A 185 0.14 -23.56 5.41
CA SER A 185 -0.69 -24.65 4.87
C SER A 185 0.09 -25.53 3.90
N ASP A 186 0.93 -24.94 3.05
CA ASP A 186 1.77 -25.66 2.09
C ASP A 186 2.83 -26.52 2.81
N ALA A 187 3.46 -26.01 3.86
CA ALA A 187 4.40 -26.77 4.67
C ALA A 187 3.74 -28.01 5.31
N CYS A 188 2.56 -27.82 5.93
CA CYS A 188 1.81 -28.90 6.55
C CYS A 188 1.28 -29.92 5.51
N ALA A 189 0.81 -29.44 4.36
CA ALA A 189 0.37 -30.29 3.25
C ALA A 189 1.53 -31.13 2.66
N ALA A 190 2.70 -30.52 2.50
CA ALA A 190 3.90 -31.23 2.08
C ALA A 190 4.31 -32.31 3.12
N GLY A 191 4.25 -31.99 4.42
CA GLY A 191 4.49 -32.93 5.49
C GLY A 191 3.54 -34.12 5.46
N ALA A 192 2.24 -33.88 5.26
CA ALA A 192 1.24 -34.95 5.10
C ALA A 192 1.56 -35.84 3.88
N ARG A 193 1.94 -35.24 2.75
CA ARG A 193 2.31 -35.98 1.53
C ARG A 193 3.58 -36.83 1.73
N ILE A 194 4.57 -36.30 2.43
CA ILE A 194 5.81 -37.03 2.78
C ILE A 194 5.45 -38.25 3.66
N ALA A 195 4.62 -38.09 4.66
CA ALA A 195 4.19 -39.21 5.51
C ALA A 195 3.52 -40.32 4.70
N VAL A 196 2.63 -39.97 3.75
CA VAL A 196 1.98 -40.95 2.87
C VAL A 196 2.99 -41.62 1.92
N ALA A 197 3.89 -40.82 1.30
CA ALA A 197 4.90 -41.36 0.40
C ALA A 197 5.87 -42.31 1.11
N THR A 198 6.35 -41.96 2.30
CA THR A 198 7.24 -42.78 3.10
C THR A 198 6.55 -44.12 3.47
N ARG A 199 5.27 -44.06 3.88
CA ARG A 199 4.49 -45.29 4.16
C ARG A 199 4.35 -46.15 2.91
N SER A 200 4.16 -45.55 1.72
CA SER A 200 4.10 -46.32 0.47
C SER A 200 5.43 -46.99 0.14
N VAL A 201 6.56 -46.31 0.38
CA VAL A 201 7.90 -46.87 0.25
C VAL A 201 8.08 -48.07 1.18
N ASP A 202 7.67 -47.95 2.45
CA ASP A 202 7.82 -49.04 3.43
C ASP A 202 6.96 -50.26 3.08
N LEU A 203 5.75 -50.04 2.59
CA LEU A 203 4.88 -51.13 2.11
C LEU A 203 5.50 -51.82 0.89
N GLN A 204 6.08 -51.06 -0.03
CA GLN A 204 6.72 -51.64 -1.22
C GLN A 204 8.02 -52.38 -0.89
N ARG A 205 8.79 -51.93 0.12
CA ARG A 205 9.95 -52.70 0.65
C ARG A 205 9.53 -54.07 1.21
N GLN A 206 8.43 -54.09 1.96
CA GLN A 206 7.88 -55.35 2.47
C GLN A 206 7.40 -56.26 1.32
N SER A 207 6.73 -55.72 0.30
CA SER A 207 6.29 -56.43 -0.88
C SER A 207 7.49 -56.99 -1.68
N LEU A 208 8.55 -56.20 -1.89
CA LEU A 208 9.77 -56.68 -2.54
C LEU A 208 10.40 -57.84 -1.75
N ALA A 209 10.50 -57.70 -0.45
CA ALA A 209 11.07 -58.77 0.41
C ALA A 209 10.27 -60.10 0.33
N LEU A 210 8.92 -60.01 0.17
CA LEU A 210 8.07 -61.17 -0.08
C LEU A 210 8.31 -61.79 -1.44
N THR A 211 8.36 -60.96 -2.49
CA THR A 211 8.63 -61.38 -3.87
C THR A 211 10.01 -62.07 -3.99
N GLU A 212 11.04 -61.51 -3.36
CA GLU A 212 12.39 -62.12 -3.34
C GLU A 212 12.44 -63.44 -2.59
N ARG A 213 11.69 -63.61 -1.50
CA ARG A 213 11.52 -64.89 -0.79
C ARG A 213 10.83 -65.90 -1.67
N GLY A 214 9.70 -65.53 -2.30
CA GLY A 214 8.98 -66.38 -3.22
C GLY A 214 9.81 -66.79 -4.47
N MET A 215 10.63 -65.87 -5.00
CA MET A 215 11.57 -66.17 -6.09
C MET A 215 12.57 -67.24 -5.69
N ARG A 216 13.13 -67.14 -4.46
CA ARG A 216 14.07 -68.17 -3.95
C ARG A 216 13.37 -69.53 -3.75
N ALA A 217 12.07 -69.55 -3.47
CA ALA A 217 11.25 -70.74 -3.39
C ALA A 217 10.70 -71.27 -4.71
N GLY A 218 11.05 -70.60 -5.86
CA GLY A 218 10.62 -71.01 -7.20
C GLY A 218 9.18 -70.56 -7.53
N LEU A 219 8.55 -69.70 -6.72
CA LEU A 219 7.17 -69.26 -6.91
C LEU A 219 7.05 -68.02 -7.82
N TYR A 220 8.10 -67.22 -7.93
CA TYR A 220 8.16 -65.99 -8.75
C TYR A 220 9.37 -66.02 -9.70
N THR A 221 9.31 -65.23 -10.77
CA THR A 221 10.38 -65.11 -11.74
C THR A 221 11.37 -63.99 -11.36
N PRO A 222 12.62 -64.01 -11.88
CA PRO A 222 13.52 -62.87 -11.73
C PRO A 222 12.96 -61.53 -12.27
N LEU A 223 12.10 -61.61 -13.27
CA LEU A 223 11.42 -60.45 -13.82
C LEU A 223 10.49 -59.78 -12.80
N ASP A 224 9.76 -60.58 -12.02
CA ASP A 224 8.84 -60.08 -10.96
C ASP A 224 9.64 -59.35 -9.86
N ALA A 225 10.79 -59.89 -9.45
CA ALA A 225 11.67 -59.22 -8.49
C ALA A 225 12.23 -57.91 -9.04
N THR A 226 12.63 -57.90 -10.35
CA THR A 226 13.14 -56.71 -10.99
C THR A 226 12.08 -55.61 -11.11
N ARG A 227 10.85 -55.95 -11.48
CA ARG A 227 9.72 -55.01 -11.51
C ARG A 227 9.41 -54.44 -10.13
N SER A 228 9.43 -55.25 -9.09
CA SER A 228 9.20 -54.84 -7.72
C SER A 228 10.29 -53.85 -7.22
N ARG A 229 11.57 -54.07 -7.59
CA ARG A 229 12.70 -53.14 -7.30
C ARG A 229 12.53 -51.85 -8.05
N ALA A 230 12.15 -51.89 -9.32
CA ALA A 230 11.95 -50.69 -10.13
C ALA A 230 10.83 -49.81 -9.51
N LEU A 231 9.72 -50.45 -9.08
CA LEU A 231 8.63 -49.73 -8.41
C LEU A 231 9.08 -49.11 -7.08
N LEU A 232 9.89 -49.85 -6.29
CA LEU A 232 10.44 -49.30 -5.05
C LEU A 232 11.29 -48.08 -5.31
N ALA A 233 12.22 -48.16 -6.28
CA ALA A 233 13.08 -47.03 -6.64
C ALA A 233 12.26 -45.81 -7.13
N GLN A 234 11.17 -46.03 -7.87
CA GLN A 234 10.26 -44.99 -8.31
C GLN A 234 9.56 -44.29 -7.12
N LEU A 235 9.07 -45.07 -6.14
CA LEU A 235 8.45 -44.50 -4.94
C LEU A 235 9.46 -43.75 -4.06
N GLU A 236 10.67 -44.27 -3.91
CA GLU A 236 11.76 -43.62 -3.17
C GLU A 236 12.14 -42.28 -3.84
N ALA A 237 12.20 -42.24 -5.18
CA ALA A 237 12.52 -41.03 -5.93
C ALA A 237 11.42 -39.93 -5.83
N ALA A 238 10.20 -40.28 -5.42
CA ALA A 238 9.12 -39.33 -5.22
C ALA A 238 9.22 -38.53 -3.90
N VAL A 239 10.01 -39.00 -2.91
CA VAL A 239 10.10 -38.36 -1.59
C VAL A 239 10.92 -37.05 -1.62
N PRO A 240 12.14 -37.00 -2.19
CA PRO A 240 12.97 -35.79 -2.14
C PRO A 240 12.31 -34.52 -2.71
N PRO A 241 11.54 -34.55 -3.82
CA PRO A 241 10.80 -33.38 -4.30
C PRO A 241 9.78 -32.84 -3.28
N LEU A 242 9.12 -33.73 -2.51
CA LEU A 242 8.18 -33.33 -1.46
C LEU A 242 8.90 -32.66 -0.29
N GLU A 243 10.06 -33.18 0.11
CA GLU A 243 10.91 -32.58 1.15
C GLU A 243 11.42 -31.21 0.71
N SER A 244 11.83 -31.06 -0.55
CA SER A 244 12.23 -29.78 -1.14
C SER A 244 11.07 -28.78 -1.12
N SER A 245 9.86 -29.21 -1.50
CA SER A 245 8.65 -28.38 -1.45
C SER A 245 8.34 -27.90 -0.04
N ARG A 246 8.43 -28.80 0.96
CA ARG A 246 8.23 -28.41 2.37
C ARG A 246 9.25 -27.37 2.83
N LYS A 247 10.53 -27.58 2.52
CA LYS A 247 11.60 -26.62 2.88
C LYS A 247 11.38 -25.26 2.21
N ALA A 248 10.96 -25.25 0.94
CA ALA A 248 10.65 -23.99 0.24
C ALA A 248 9.52 -23.22 0.93
N ALA A 249 8.45 -23.90 1.35
CA ALA A 249 7.35 -23.28 2.08
C ALA A 249 7.81 -22.73 3.45
N LEU A 250 8.62 -23.49 4.20
CA LEU A 250 9.17 -23.07 5.50
C LEU A 250 10.12 -21.86 5.35
N TYR A 251 10.95 -21.85 4.31
CA TYR A 251 11.83 -20.70 4.03
C TYR A 251 11.03 -19.45 3.62
N SER A 252 9.98 -19.63 2.83
CA SER A 252 9.06 -18.54 2.50
C SER A 252 8.40 -17.97 3.76
N LEU A 253 7.99 -18.84 4.67
CA LEU A 253 7.42 -18.43 5.97
C LEU A 253 8.45 -17.64 6.80
N ALA A 254 9.71 -18.12 6.89
CA ALA A 254 10.77 -17.42 7.61
C ALA A 254 10.98 -15.98 7.06
N VAL A 255 11.01 -15.82 5.73
CA VAL A 255 11.12 -14.50 5.09
C VAL A 255 9.92 -13.61 5.44
N LEU A 256 8.71 -14.15 5.44
CA LEU A 256 7.49 -13.41 5.84
C LEU A 256 7.57 -12.93 7.30
N LEU A 257 8.23 -13.70 8.17
CA LEU A 257 8.50 -13.35 9.57
C LEU A 257 9.74 -12.43 9.74
N GLY A 258 10.34 -11.95 8.63
CA GLY A 258 11.53 -11.11 8.68
C GLY A 258 12.78 -11.81 9.20
N ARG A 259 12.83 -13.16 9.12
CA ARG A 259 13.91 -14.01 9.60
C ARG A 259 14.76 -14.54 8.44
N ALA A 260 15.94 -15.04 8.75
CA ALA A 260 16.77 -15.71 7.74
C ALA A 260 16.12 -17.02 7.28
N PRO A 261 16.30 -17.45 6.01
CA PRO A 261 15.87 -18.76 5.57
C PRO A 261 16.46 -19.86 6.47
N GLY A 262 15.60 -20.74 6.99
CA GLY A 262 15.99 -21.77 7.96
C GLY A 262 15.76 -21.40 9.44
N ASP A 263 15.52 -20.12 9.73
CA ASP A 263 15.12 -19.68 11.09
C ASP A 263 13.58 -19.60 11.19
N TYR A 264 12.95 -20.76 11.27
CA TYR A 264 11.51 -20.96 11.47
C TYR A 264 11.27 -21.81 12.72
N PRO A 265 10.06 -21.78 13.32
CA PRO A 265 9.74 -22.61 14.47
C PRO A 265 9.91 -24.11 14.18
N ALA A 266 10.74 -24.81 14.95
CA ALA A 266 11.09 -26.21 14.72
C ALA A 266 9.87 -27.15 14.71
N GLN A 267 8.80 -26.78 15.42
CA GLN A 267 7.55 -27.54 15.46
C GLN A 267 6.90 -27.70 14.07
N LEU A 268 7.20 -26.80 13.13
CA LEU A 268 6.69 -26.85 11.77
C LEU A 268 7.32 -27.98 10.92
N ASP A 269 8.48 -28.50 11.32
CA ASP A 269 9.08 -29.68 10.69
C ASP A 269 8.23 -30.95 10.87
N GLU A 270 7.40 -31.01 11.90
CA GLU A 270 6.53 -32.13 12.20
C GLU A 270 5.08 -31.92 11.78
N CYS A 271 4.76 -30.74 11.21
CA CYS A 271 3.39 -30.44 10.78
C CYS A 271 2.94 -31.38 9.65
N THR A 272 1.88 -32.13 9.89
CA THR A 272 1.24 -33.04 8.94
C THR A 272 -0.28 -32.85 8.87
N VAL A 273 -0.83 -31.90 9.64
CA VAL A 273 -2.26 -31.61 9.68
C VAL A 273 -2.51 -30.28 8.96
N ILE A 274 -3.22 -30.34 7.84
CA ILE A 274 -3.57 -29.15 7.06
C ILE A 274 -4.65 -28.36 7.82
N PRO A 275 -4.45 -27.05 8.09
CA PRO A 275 -5.46 -26.24 8.74
C PRO A 275 -6.72 -26.15 7.86
N THR A 276 -7.89 -26.34 8.44
CA THR A 276 -9.17 -26.33 7.72
C THR A 276 -10.20 -25.49 8.46
N VAL A 277 -10.98 -24.70 7.73
CA VAL A 277 -12.12 -23.97 8.31
C VAL A 277 -13.25 -24.96 8.56
N ARG A 278 -13.66 -25.13 9.82
CA ARG A 278 -14.70 -26.09 10.22
C ARG A 278 -16.10 -25.50 10.30
N GLN A 279 -16.20 -24.19 10.34
CA GLN A 279 -17.48 -23.46 10.39
C GLN A 279 -17.87 -22.92 9.02
N SER A 280 -19.15 -22.54 8.84
CA SER A 280 -19.57 -21.89 7.60
C SER A 280 -18.78 -20.60 7.38
N LEU A 281 -18.23 -20.43 6.16
CA LEU A 281 -17.40 -19.29 5.82
C LEU A 281 -18.25 -18.02 5.76
N PRO A 282 -17.96 -16.98 6.56
CA PRO A 282 -18.69 -15.73 6.51
C PRO A 282 -18.27 -14.96 5.24
N ILE A 283 -19.20 -14.75 4.31
CA ILE A 283 -18.95 -14.08 3.03
C ILE A 283 -19.52 -12.64 2.98
N GLY A 284 -20.46 -12.33 3.86
CA GLY A 284 -21.12 -11.03 3.92
C GLY A 284 -21.98 -10.74 2.69
N ASP A 285 -22.17 -9.43 2.41
CA ASP A 285 -22.86 -8.91 1.25
C ASP A 285 -21.85 -8.49 0.16
N GLY A 286 -22.17 -8.80 -1.12
CA GLY A 286 -21.31 -8.50 -2.25
C GLY A 286 -21.03 -7.01 -2.45
N ALA A 287 -22.04 -6.15 -2.24
CA ALA A 287 -21.87 -4.70 -2.33
C ALA A 287 -20.97 -4.17 -1.19
N ALA A 288 -21.13 -4.71 0.01
CA ALA A 288 -20.26 -4.39 1.13
C ALA A 288 -18.82 -4.87 0.90
N LEU A 289 -18.63 -6.04 0.28
CA LEU A 289 -17.31 -6.54 -0.09
C LEU A 289 -16.59 -5.59 -1.05
N ILE A 290 -17.25 -5.14 -2.13
CA ILE A 290 -16.66 -4.20 -3.10
C ILE A 290 -16.21 -2.91 -2.40
N ARG A 291 -17.06 -2.33 -1.56
CA ARG A 291 -16.72 -1.10 -0.81
C ARG A 291 -15.58 -1.29 0.18
N ARG A 292 -15.38 -2.49 0.69
CA ARG A 292 -14.38 -2.84 1.71
C ARG A 292 -13.04 -3.24 1.11
N ARG A 293 -12.98 -3.67 -0.15
CA ARG A 293 -11.76 -4.09 -0.83
C ARG A 293 -10.74 -2.95 -0.90
N PRO A 294 -9.53 -3.14 -0.37
CA PRO A 294 -8.53 -2.07 -0.35
C PRO A 294 -8.05 -1.67 -1.74
N ASP A 295 -7.92 -2.61 -2.69
CA ASP A 295 -7.52 -2.34 -4.06
C ASP A 295 -8.53 -1.45 -4.81
N ILE A 296 -9.83 -1.63 -4.57
CA ILE A 296 -10.87 -0.77 -5.12
C ILE A 296 -10.83 0.61 -4.47
N ARG A 297 -10.66 0.68 -3.15
CA ARG A 297 -10.52 1.95 -2.42
C ARG A 297 -9.29 2.73 -2.87
N GLU A 298 -8.17 2.06 -3.08
CA GLU A 298 -6.95 2.65 -3.63
C GLU A 298 -7.21 3.31 -5.00
N ALA A 299 -7.81 2.55 -5.93
CA ALA A 299 -8.13 3.04 -7.27
C ALA A 299 -9.14 4.20 -7.23
N GLU A 300 -10.16 4.12 -6.35
CA GLU A 300 -11.15 5.18 -6.16
C GLU A 300 -10.50 6.46 -5.62
N ARG A 301 -9.62 6.38 -4.64
CA ARG A 301 -8.90 7.53 -4.09
C ARG A 301 -7.91 8.12 -5.11
N ALA A 302 -7.24 7.27 -5.90
CA ALA A 302 -6.39 7.73 -7.00
C ALA A 302 -7.21 8.50 -8.08
N LEU A 303 -8.44 8.06 -8.38
CA LEU A 303 -9.35 8.78 -9.26
C LEU A 303 -9.76 10.13 -8.66
N ALA A 304 -10.03 10.19 -7.36
CA ALA A 304 -10.31 11.44 -6.66
C ALA A 304 -9.13 12.42 -6.75
N ALA A 305 -7.91 11.94 -6.52
CA ALA A 305 -6.69 12.75 -6.67
C ALA A 305 -6.51 13.28 -8.08
N ALA A 306 -6.73 12.44 -9.10
CA ALA A 306 -6.66 12.83 -10.51
C ALA A 306 -7.72 13.92 -10.85
N THR A 307 -8.94 13.78 -10.32
CA THR A 307 -10.01 14.77 -10.48
C THR A 307 -9.63 16.12 -9.86
N ALA A 308 -9.05 16.11 -8.66
CA ALA A 308 -8.57 17.32 -8.01
C ALA A 308 -7.42 17.98 -8.81
N ARG A 309 -6.52 17.19 -9.44
CA ARG A 309 -5.46 17.71 -10.34
C ARG A 309 -6.02 18.38 -11.59
N VAL A 310 -7.14 17.90 -12.15
CA VAL A 310 -7.86 18.62 -13.21
C VAL A 310 -8.31 19.99 -12.70
N GLY A 311 -8.77 20.08 -11.46
CA GLY A 311 -9.11 21.35 -10.81
C GLY A 311 -7.92 22.30 -10.67
N ILE A 312 -6.73 21.78 -10.29
CA ILE A 312 -5.48 22.56 -10.22
C ILE A 312 -5.14 23.12 -11.61
N ALA A 313 -5.09 22.26 -12.63
CA ALA A 313 -4.77 22.69 -14.00
C ALA A 313 -5.81 23.68 -14.56
N THR A 314 -7.07 23.57 -14.15
CA THR A 314 -8.10 24.55 -14.50
C THR A 314 -7.86 25.88 -13.80
N ALA A 315 -7.42 25.86 -12.53
CA ALA A 315 -7.10 27.07 -11.77
C ALA A 315 -5.89 27.83 -12.34
N ASP A 316 -4.93 27.12 -12.94
CA ASP A 316 -3.73 27.71 -13.58
C ASP A 316 -4.07 28.54 -14.82
N LEU A 317 -5.30 28.47 -15.36
CA LEU A 317 -5.78 29.36 -16.43
C LEU A 317 -6.15 30.75 -15.91
N TYR A 318 -6.23 30.95 -14.60
CA TYR A 318 -6.60 32.21 -13.97
C TYR A 318 -5.39 32.87 -13.31
N PRO A 319 -5.37 34.24 -13.21
CA PRO A 319 -4.31 34.95 -12.52
C PRO A 319 -4.22 34.54 -11.04
N SER A 320 -3.01 34.26 -10.53
CA SER A 320 -2.75 34.09 -9.09
C SER A 320 -2.58 35.48 -8.43
N VAL A 321 -3.05 35.61 -7.20
CA VAL A 321 -2.94 36.84 -6.41
C VAL A 321 -2.16 36.49 -5.14
N SER A 322 -1.03 37.19 -4.94
CA SER A 322 -0.23 37.07 -3.72
C SER A 322 -0.05 38.43 -3.06
N LEU A 323 -0.02 38.43 -1.74
CA LEU A 323 0.36 39.59 -0.92
C LEU A 323 1.75 39.30 -0.35
N GLY A 324 2.68 40.23 -0.54
CA GLY A 324 4.04 40.09 -0.03
C GLY A 324 4.58 41.41 0.53
N GLY A 325 5.50 41.26 1.48
CA GLY A 325 6.27 42.35 2.03
C GLY A 325 7.69 41.89 2.33
N SER A 326 8.66 42.76 2.12
CA SER A 326 10.05 42.45 2.47
C SER A 326 10.72 43.63 3.15
N LEU A 327 11.61 43.32 4.07
CA LEU A 327 12.49 44.30 4.69
C LEU A 327 13.92 43.77 4.56
N GLY A 328 14.79 44.58 3.98
CA GLY A 328 16.17 44.18 3.75
C GLY A 328 17.13 45.38 3.82
N THR A 329 18.39 45.09 4.00
CA THR A 329 19.48 46.04 3.95
C THR A 329 20.54 45.53 2.99
N THR A 330 21.16 46.47 2.31
CA THR A 330 22.26 46.24 1.36
C THR A 330 23.43 47.14 1.73
N SER A 331 24.62 46.56 1.90
CA SER A 331 25.82 47.29 2.31
C SER A 331 27.04 46.83 1.50
N ARG A 332 28.09 47.64 1.52
CA ARG A 332 29.42 47.31 0.95
C ARG A 332 30.35 46.70 2.00
N SER A 333 29.95 46.70 3.28
CA SER A 333 30.69 46.13 4.40
C SER A 333 29.75 45.47 5.39
N VAL A 334 30.26 44.54 6.18
CA VAL A 334 29.49 43.84 7.22
C VAL A 334 28.96 44.81 8.30
N GLU A 335 29.73 45.87 8.60
CA GLU A 335 29.37 46.90 9.59
C GLU A 335 28.16 47.75 9.14
N GLY A 336 27.90 47.87 7.84
CA GLY A 336 26.76 48.58 7.31
C GLY A 336 25.49 47.79 7.14
N LEU A 337 25.48 46.51 7.51
CA LEU A 337 24.30 45.64 7.48
C LEU A 337 23.45 45.74 8.76
N VAL A 338 24.02 46.30 9.84
CA VAL A 338 23.38 46.41 11.18
C VAL A 338 23.01 47.86 11.45
#